data_ae6cab5163fb3c6d8d715f64fc3dfe19
#
_entry.id   ae6cab5163fb3c6d8d715f64fc3dfe19
#
_cell.length_a   1.000
_cell.length_b   1.000
_cell.length_c   1.000
_cell.angle_alpha   90.00
_cell.angle_beta   90.00
_cell.angle_gamma   90.00
#
_symmetry.space_group_name_H-M   'P 1'
#
loop_
_entity.id
_entity.type
_entity.pdbx_description
1 polymer ?
#
loop_
_entity_poly.entity_id
_entity_poly.type
_entity_poly.pdbx_seq_one_letter_code
_entity_poly.pdbx_strand_id
1 'polypeptide(L)'
;WTETQAGFLPSMVFLWFFILSVPTAMLMNRIGRKNTVLLSMLFTFAGMVLPFIDFSETSCYVAFALLGIGNTILQVSLNPLLANVVQGKGLTSSLTAGQFVKAISSFVGPLLAGYCSAALGNWALMFPIYAVVTLISSAWLFLTPIQREKVEGETSSFPATLKLLGDNKILLLFFGILCVVGLDVGMNTLTPKLLLERVPGISTESAGYGTSWYFAARTIGTFCGAFLLAKLSERGYFRINMIIAMIAVCGLWFATGQAAILTLVCIIAFAASSIFAVVYSMAIQARPEKANEISGLMITGVAGGAIAPPLMGICADAVGGQGGSVIIIAICTAYLLFCSYGIKVAKK
;
A
#
# COMPACT_ATOMS: atom_id res chain seq x y z
N TRP A 1 10.24 -7.94 26.06
CA TRP A 1 10.46 -8.18 24.63
C TRP A 1 11.77 -7.55 24.21
N THR A 2 12.58 -8.27 23.46
CA THR A 2 13.77 -7.70 22.85
C THR A 2 13.37 -6.87 21.63
N GLU A 3 14.21 -5.91 21.22
CA GLU A 3 13.97 -5.13 19.99
C GLU A 3 13.86 -6.02 18.75
N THR A 4 14.61 -7.13 18.74
CA THR A 4 14.54 -8.14 17.67
C THR A 4 13.17 -8.81 17.63
N GLN A 5 12.63 -9.24 18.75
CA GLN A 5 11.29 -9.85 18.86
C GLN A 5 10.20 -8.88 18.40
N ALA A 6 10.25 -7.62 18.85
CA ALA A 6 9.32 -6.59 18.42
C ALA A 6 9.42 -6.29 16.91
N GLY A 7 10.65 -6.32 16.36
CA GLY A 7 10.91 -6.11 14.93
C GLY A 7 10.35 -7.21 14.02
N PHE A 8 10.16 -8.43 14.52
CA PHE A 8 9.54 -9.51 13.73
C PHE A 8 8.01 -9.35 13.57
N LEU A 9 7.33 -8.60 14.43
CA LEU A 9 5.86 -8.42 14.32
C LEU A 9 5.42 -7.82 12.97
N PRO A 10 5.99 -6.71 12.48
CA PRO A 10 5.68 -6.23 11.12
C PRO A 10 5.96 -7.26 10.04
N SER A 11 7.04 -8.05 10.17
CA SER A 11 7.39 -9.08 9.19
C SER A 11 6.33 -10.17 9.10
N MET A 12 5.67 -10.52 10.21
CA MET A 12 4.54 -11.45 10.23
C MET A 12 3.36 -10.94 9.38
N VAL A 13 3.19 -9.63 9.23
CA VAL A 13 2.14 -9.05 8.38
C VAL A 13 2.54 -9.10 6.90
N PHE A 14 3.78 -8.70 6.57
CA PHE A 14 4.21 -8.55 5.17
C PHE A 14 4.49 -9.88 4.47
N LEU A 15 4.90 -10.92 5.19
CA LEU A 15 5.18 -12.25 4.65
C LEU A 15 3.97 -12.82 3.88
N TRP A 16 2.78 -12.60 4.38
CA TRP A 16 1.55 -13.14 3.79
C TRP A 16 1.19 -12.52 2.46
N PHE A 17 1.62 -11.28 2.19
CA PHE A 17 1.43 -10.70 0.86
C PHE A 17 2.14 -11.50 -0.23
N PHE A 18 3.32 -12.01 0.05
CA PHE A 18 4.05 -12.84 -0.89
C PHE A 18 3.42 -14.24 -1.03
N ILE A 19 3.03 -14.86 0.09
CA ILE A 19 2.56 -16.25 0.12
C ILE A 19 1.12 -16.37 -0.38
N LEU A 20 0.21 -15.48 0.07
CA LEU A 20 -1.23 -15.67 -0.10
C LEU A 20 -1.86 -14.86 -1.23
N SER A 21 -1.17 -13.90 -1.85
CA SER A 21 -1.80 -13.05 -2.86
C SER A 21 -2.33 -13.85 -4.06
N VAL A 22 -1.54 -14.73 -4.64
CA VAL A 22 -1.99 -15.57 -5.77
C VAL A 22 -3.00 -16.65 -5.31
N PRO A 23 -2.79 -17.41 -4.21
CA PRO A 23 -3.81 -18.30 -3.67
C PRO A 23 -5.15 -17.63 -3.40
N THR A 24 -5.15 -16.39 -2.91
CA THR A 24 -6.39 -15.62 -2.69
C THR A 24 -7.10 -15.31 -4.01
N ALA A 25 -6.38 -14.99 -5.06
CA ALA A 25 -6.96 -14.78 -6.39
C ALA A 25 -7.69 -16.05 -6.89
N MET A 26 -7.09 -17.23 -6.68
CA MET A 26 -7.71 -18.51 -6.99
C MET A 26 -8.95 -18.79 -6.10
N LEU A 27 -8.87 -18.39 -4.82
CA LEU A 27 -10.00 -18.53 -3.89
C LEU A 27 -11.19 -17.67 -4.34
N MET A 28 -10.95 -16.44 -4.80
CA MET A 28 -12.00 -15.58 -5.35
C MET A 28 -12.77 -16.22 -6.51
N ASN A 29 -12.08 -16.95 -7.38
CA ASN A 29 -12.72 -17.66 -8.49
C ASN A 29 -13.67 -18.78 -8.01
N ARG A 30 -13.41 -19.36 -6.82
CA ARG A 30 -14.22 -20.45 -6.25
C ARG A 30 -15.40 -19.93 -5.44
N ILE A 31 -15.16 -19.04 -4.47
CA ILE A 31 -16.18 -18.59 -3.51
C ILE A 31 -16.77 -17.21 -3.83
N GLY A 32 -16.20 -16.48 -4.81
CA GLY A 32 -16.59 -15.13 -5.21
C GLY A 32 -15.90 -14.04 -4.38
N ARG A 33 -15.83 -12.83 -4.95
CA ARG A 33 -15.12 -11.68 -4.36
C ARG A 33 -15.69 -11.26 -3.01
N LYS A 34 -17.02 -11.14 -2.91
CA LYS A 34 -17.70 -10.75 -1.66
C LYS A 34 -17.38 -11.71 -0.52
N ASN A 35 -17.51 -13.03 -0.76
CA ASN A 35 -17.26 -14.03 0.27
C ASN A 35 -15.78 -14.06 0.67
N THR A 36 -14.87 -13.80 -0.27
CA THR A 36 -13.43 -13.70 0.03
C THR A 36 -13.13 -12.48 0.93
N VAL A 37 -13.79 -11.34 0.68
CA VAL A 37 -13.68 -10.17 1.58
C VAL A 37 -14.25 -10.49 2.97
N LEU A 38 -15.40 -11.15 3.06
CA LEU A 38 -15.96 -11.56 4.35
C LEU A 38 -15.04 -12.52 5.11
N LEU A 39 -14.39 -13.46 4.41
CA LEU A 39 -13.39 -14.35 4.99
C LEU A 39 -12.19 -13.56 5.54
N SER A 40 -11.72 -12.53 4.84
CA SER A 40 -10.62 -11.68 5.33
C SER A 40 -10.98 -10.96 6.63
N MET A 41 -12.23 -10.49 6.73
CA MET A 41 -12.73 -9.82 7.94
C MET A 41 -12.80 -10.78 9.13
N LEU A 42 -13.09 -12.06 8.91
CA LEU A 42 -13.05 -13.10 9.95
C LEU A 42 -11.63 -13.27 10.52
N PHE A 43 -10.61 -13.36 9.64
CA PHE A 43 -9.21 -13.43 10.08
C PHE A 43 -8.78 -12.16 10.81
N THR A 44 -9.18 -11.00 10.31
CA THR A 44 -8.90 -9.70 10.95
C THR A 44 -9.54 -9.62 12.34
N PHE A 45 -10.79 -10.03 12.46
CA PHE A 45 -11.50 -10.07 13.74
C PHE A 45 -10.79 -10.98 14.75
N ALA A 46 -10.46 -12.21 14.34
CA ALA A 46 -9.74 -13.17 15.20
C ALA A 46 -8.38 -12.59 15.63
N GLY A 47 -7.63 -11.96 14.71
CA GLY A 47 -6.36 -11.32 15.02
C GLY A 47 -6.48 -10.13 15.98
N MET A 48 -7.61 -9.42 15.97
CA MET A 48 -7.87 -8.33 16.93
C MET A 48 -8.30 -8.83 18.30
N VAL A 49 -9.05 -9.92 18.37
CA VAL A 49 -9.56 -10.45 19.65
C VAL A 49 -8.46 -11.17 20.44
N LEU A 50 -7.56 -11.87 19.75
CA LEU A 50 -6.58 -12.74 20.39
C LEU A 50 -5.64 -12.01 21.38
N PRO A 51 -5.00 -10.85 21.05
CA PRO A 51 -4.14 -10.13 21.99
C PRO A 51 -4.90 -9.56 23.20
N PHE A 52 -6.20 -9.37 23.07
CA PHE A 52 -7.04 -8.91 24.18
C PHE A 52 -7.35 -10.02 25.18
N ILE A 53 -7.48 -11.27 24.71
CA ILE A 53 -7.73 -12.44 25.58
C ILE A 53 -6.44 -12.87 26.28
N ASP A 54 -5.34 -12.96 25.52
CA ASP A 54 -4.04 -13.40 26.02
C ASP A 54 -2.92 -12.53 25.40
N PHE A 55 -2.31 -11.69 26.24
CA PHE A 55 -1.21 -10.82 25.82
C PHE A 55 0.14 -11.49 26.07
N SER A 56 0.33 -12.67 25.48
CA SER A 56 1.61 -13.38 25.45
C SER A 56 2.36 -13.12 24.16
N GLU A 57 3.67 -13.41 24.15
CA GLU A 57 4.50 -13.29 22.95
C GLU A 57 3.95 -14.14 21.80
N THR A 58 3.64 -15.41 22.09
CA THR A 58 3.08 -16.34 21.11
C THR A 58 1.73 -15.86 20.57
N SER A 59 0.85 -15.42 21.44
CA SER A 59 -0.46 -14.90 21.09
C SER A 59 -0.35 -13.68 20.17
N CYS A 60 0.58 -12.77 20.45
CA CYS A 60 0.82 -11.60 19.60
C CYS A 60 1.36 -12.00 18.23
N TYR A 61 2.31 -12.92 18.12
CA TYR A 61 2.78 -13.41 16.82
C TYR A 61 1.66 -14.04 16.00
N VAL A 62 0.84 -14.89 16.62
CA VAL A 62 -0.33 -15.51 15.94
C VAL A 62 -1.34 -14.44 15.53
N ALA A 63 -1.62 -13.46 16.39
CA ALA A 63 -2.52 -12.36 16.09
C ALA A 63 -2.04 -11.53 14.87
N PHE A 64 -0.78 -11.15 14.87
CA PHE A 64 -0.20 -10.40 13.74
C PHE A 64 -0.12 -11.23 12.46
N ALA A 65 0.10 -12.54 12.56
CA ALA A 65 -0.02 -13.45 11.42
C ALA A 65 -1.46 -13.48 10.87
N LEU A 66 -2.47 -13.61 11.75
CA LEU A 66 -3.89 -13.56 11.35
C LEU A 66 -4.27 -12.22 10.73
N LEU A 67 -3.78 -11.11 11.27
CA LEU A 67 -3.96 -9.77 10.70
C LEU A 67 -3.29 -9.65 9.33
N GLY A 68 -2.10 -10.24 9.16
CA GLY A 68 -1.39 -10.28 7.88
C GLY A 68 -2.15 -11.10 6.83
N ILE A 69 -2.65 -12.29 7.21
CA ILE A 69 -3.50 -13.13 6.37
C ILE A 69 -4.76 -12.36 5.96
N GLY A 70 -5.48 -11.80 6.94
CA GLY A 70 -6.70 -11.01 6.71
C GLY A 70 -6.45 -9.83 5.80
N ASN A 71 -5.39 -9.05 6.06
CA ASN A 71 -5.04 -7.88 5.25
C ASN A 71 -4.66 -8.27 3.81
N THR A 72 -3.91 -9.35 3.61
CA THR A 72 -3.57 -9.84 2.27
C THR A 72 -4.83 -10.25 1.50
N ILE A 73 -5.68 -11.07 2.10
CA ILE A 73 -6.93 -11.51 1.48
C ILE A 73 -7.80 -10.30 1.16
N LEU A 74 -7.91 -9.34 2.07
CA LEU A 74 -8.69 -8.12 1.88
C LEU A 74 -8.16 -7.30 0.70
N GLN A 75 -6.87 -7.00 0.66
CA GLN A 75 -6.30 -6.17 -0.40
C GLN A 75 -6.38 -6.81 -1.78
N VAL A 76 -6.26 -8.15 -1.86
CA VAL A 76 -6.42 -8.88 -3.13
C VAL A 76 -7.87 -8.87 -3.59
N SER A 77 -8.85 -9.00 -2.69
CA SER A 77 -10.26 -9.21 -3.05
C SER A 77 -11.10 -7.93 -3.11
N LEU A 78 -10.77 -6.92 -2.28
CA LEU A 78 -11.57 -5.69 -2.19
C LEU A 78 -11.53 -4.86 -3.47
N ASN A 79 -10.36 -4.74 -4.09
CA ASN A 79 -10.21 -3.93 -5.29
C ASN A 79 -10.97 -4.52 -6.50
N PRO A 80 -10.89 -5.84 -6.80
CA PRO A 80 -11.74 -6.46 -7.81
C PRO A 80 -13.23 -6.42 -7.46
N LEU A 81 -13.60 -6.51 -6.16
CA LEU A 81 -14.99 -6.35 -5.74
C LEU A 81 -15.49 -4.94 -6.06
N LEU A 82 -14.68 -3.91 -5.80
CA LEU A 82 -15.00 -2.54 -6.18
C LEU A 82 -15.15 -2.39 -7.70
N ALA A 83 -14.26 -3.00 -8.49
CA ALA A 83 -14.34 -3.01 -9.95
C ALA A 83 -15.59 -3.73 -10.48
N ASN A 84 -16.20 -4.62 -9.71
CA ASN A 84 -17.46 -5.28 -10.06
C ASN A 84 -18.67 -4.32 -9.94
N VAL A 85 -18.58 -3.37 -9.01
CA VAL A 85 -19.65 -2.40 -8.71
C VAL A 85 -19.46 -1.08 -9.48
N VAL A 86 -18.21 -0.63 -9.62
CA VAL A 86 -17.84 0.62 -10.28
C VAL A 86 -17.00 0.33 -11.50
N GLN A 87 -17.46 0.79 -12.68
CA GLN A 87 -16.77 0.55 -13.94
C GLN A 87 -16.29 1.87 -14.61
N GLY A 88 -15.35 1.72 -15.54
CA GLY A 88 -14.87 2.83 -16.37
C GLY A 88 -14.09 3.90 -15.59
N LYS A 89 -14.31 5.16 -15.92
CA LYS A 89 -13.56 6.31 -15.36
C LYS A 89 -13.75 6.46 -13.83
N GLY A 90 -14.85 5.97 -13.27
CA GLY A 90 -15.12 6.03 -11.83
C GLY A 90 -14.27 5.07 -11.00
N LEU A 91 -13.73 3.99 -11.60
CA LEU A 91 -13.00 2.95 -10.88
C LEU A 91 -11.74 3.51 -10.20
N THR A 92 -10.89 4.20 -10.95
CA THR A 92 -9.62 4.73 -10.41
C THR A 92 -9.85 5.78 -9.33
N SER A 93 -10.86 6.65 -9.52
CA SER A 93 -11.26 7.61 -8.49
C SER A 93 -11.74 6.92 -7.21
N SER A 94 -12.56 5.88 -7.34
CA SER A 94 -13.06 5.10 -6.20
C SER A 94 -11.96 4.32 -5.49
N LEU A 95 -11.02 3.72 -6.23
CA LEU A 95 -9.84 3.07 -5.66
C LEU A 95 -8.97 4.09 -4.89
N THR A 96 -8.79 5.29 -5.43
CA THR A 96 -8.03 6.36 -4.78
C THR A 96 -8.75 6.87 -3.52
N ALA A 97 -10.09 6.99 -3.55
CA ALA A 97 -10.88 7.31 -2.37
C ALA A 97 -10.74 6.25 -1.27
N GLY A 98 -10.68 4.97 -1.65
CA GLY A 98 -10.38 3.88 -0.72
C GLY A 98 -8.99 4.02 -0.07
N GLN A 99 -7.96 4.43 -0.83
CA GLN A 99 -6.64 4.71 -0.28
C GLN A 99 -6.65 5.92 0.68
N PHE A 100 -7.49 6.93 0.43
CA PHE A 100 -7.67 8.06 1.34
C PHE A 100 -8.26 7.61 2.68
N VAL A 101 -9.32 6.79 2.67
CA VAL A 101 -9.91 6.20 3.88
C VAL A 101 -8.86 5.37 4.65
N LYS A 102 -8.04 4.59 3.94
CA LYS A 102 -6.93 3.84 4.54
C LYS A 102 -5.90 4.76 5.20
N ALA A 103 -5.56 5.89 4.58
CA ALA A 103 -4.64 6.87 5.14
C ALA A 103 -5.19 7.51 6.44
N ILE A 104 -6.49 7.85 6.47
CA ILE A 104 -7.16 8.32 7.70
C ILE A 104 -7.07 7.26 8.79
N SER A 105 -7.38 6.00 8.48
CA SER A 105 -7.32 4.90 9.44
C SER A 105 -5.91 4.72 10.04
N SER A 106 -4.87 4.87 9.21
CA SER A 106 -3.47 4.82 9.66
C SER A 106 -3.12 5.95 10.62
N PHE A 107 -3.73 7.14 10.43
CA PHE A 107 -3.56 8.29 11.31
C PHE A 107 -4.35 8.13 12.62
N VAL A 108 -5.55 7.59 12.56
CA VAL A 108 -6.43 7.39 13.73
C VAL A 108 -5.87 6.31 14.67
N GLY A 109 -5.16 5.31 14.16
CA GLY A 109 -4.64 4.19 14.97
C GLY A 109 -3.82 4.61 16.19
N PRO A 110 -2.72 5.36 16.03
CA PRO A 110 -1.92 5.86 17.15
C PRO A 110 -2.70 6.77 18.10
N LEU A 111 -3.60 7.62 17.57
CA LEU A 111 -4.46 8.48 18.38
C LEU A 111 -5.41 7.68 19.27
N LEU A 112 -6.01 6.61 18.70
CA LEU A 112 -6.89 5.71 19.47
C LEU A 112 -6.11 4.98 20.57
N ALA A 113 -4.91 4.49 20.26
CA ALA A 113 -4.04 3.85 21.25
C ALA A 113 -3.68 4.83 22.39
N GLY A 114 -3.31 6.06 22.06
CA GLY A 114 -3.04 7.12 23.02
C GLY A 114 -4.26 7.48 23.87
N TYR A 115 -5.42 7.61 23.28
CA TYR A 115 -6.68 7.86 23.96
C TYR A 115 -7.03 6.71 24.93
N CYS A 116 -6.94 5.46 24.47
CA CYS A 116 -7.19 4.29 25.32
C CYS A 116 -6.22 4.23 26.50
N SER A 117 -4.96 4.59 26.28
CA SER A 117 -3.96 4.66 27.35
C SER A 117 -4.28 5.76 28.36
N ALA A 118 -4.54 7.00 27.89
CA ALA A 118 -4.72 8.17 28.73
C ALA A 118 -6.09 8.22 29.42
N ALA A 119 -7.18 7.93 28.71
CA ALA A 119 -8.54 8.07 29.21
C ALA A 119 -9.09 6.78 29.85
N LEU A 120 -8.69 5.61 29.35
CA LEU A 120 -9.20 4.31 29.79
C LEU A 120 -8.16 3.49 30.58
N GLY A 121 -6.95 4.01 30.73
CA GLY A 121 -5.87 3.36 31.51
C GLY A 121 -5.26 2.10 30.88
N ASN A 122 -5.72 1.71 29.69
CA ASN A 122 -5.23 0.51 29.01
C ASN A 122 -5.26 0.68 27.49
N TRP A 123 -4.09 0.82 26.87
CA TRP A 123 -3.95 0.96 25.41
C TRP A 123 -4.45 -0.27 24.64
N ALA A 124 -4.42 -1.48 25.23
CA ALA A 124 -4.88 -2.71 24.56
C ALA A 124 -6.40 -2.71 24.28
N LEU A 125 -7.17 -1.79 24.87
CA LEU A 125 -8.58 -1.60 24.53
C LEU A 125 -8.82 -1.17 23.08
N MET A 126 -7.79 -0.70 22.37
CA MET A 126 -7.88 -0.46 20.93
C MET A 126 -8.25 -1.74 20.15
N PHE A 127 -7.78 -2.92 20.59
CA PHE A 127 -8.05 -4.19 19.89
C PHE A 127 -9.55 -4.56 19.87
N PRO A 128 -10.28 -4.61 21.00
CA PRO A 128 -11.72 -4.87 20.97
C PRO A 128 -12.50 -3.77 20.25
N ILE A 129 -12.07 -2.50 20.29
CA ILE A 129 -12.72 -1.43 19.52
C ILE A 129 -12.63 -1.73 18.01
N TYR A 130 -11.45 -2.07 17.50
CA TYR A 130 -11.29 -2.45 16.09
C TYR A 130 -12.00 -3.77 15.75
N ALA A 131 -12.06 -4.72 16.68
CA ALA A 131 -12.84 -5.94 16.49
C ALA A 131 -14.34 -5.65 16.29
N VAL A 132 -14.92 -4.75 17.09
CA VAL A 132 -16.32 -4.31 16.94
C VAL A 132 -16.53 -3.59 15.59
N VAL A 133 -15.62 -2.68 15.19
CA VAL A 133 -15.69 -2.01 13.89
C VAL A 133 -15.64 -3.04 12.75
N THR A 134 -14.79 -4.07 12.86
CA THR A 134 -14.69 -5.14 11.87
C THR A 134 -15.98 -5.95 11.79
N LEU A 135 -16.60 -6.27 12.92
CA LEU A 135 -17.89 -6.97 12.96
C LEU A 135 -19.01 -6.16 12.30
N ILE A 136 -19.12 -4.87 12.64
CA ILE A 136 -20.13 -3.97 12.04
C ILE A 136 -19.92 -3.90 10.53
N SER A 137 -18.68 -3.70 10.07
CA SER A 137 -18.34 -3.66 8.65
C SER A 137 -18.64 -4.99 7.94
N SER A 138 -18.37 -6.13 8.60
CA SER A 138 -18.68 -7.46 8.08
C SER A 138 -20.18 -7.67 7.93
N ALA A 139 -20.95 -7.31 8.96
CA ALA A 139 -22.41 -7.40 8.92
C ALA A 139 -22.99 -6.52 7.81
N TRP A 140 -22.49 -5.28 7.68
CA TRP A 140 -22.92 -4.39 6.59
C TRP A 140 -22.64 -4.98 5.21
N LEU A 141 -21.42 -5.44 4.97
CA LEU A 141 -21.08 -6.07 3.69
C LEU A 141 -21.92 -7.33 3.45
N PHE A 142 -22.14 -8.15 4.48
CA PHE A 142 -22.97 -9.38 4.37
C PHE A 142 -24.39 -9.06 3.93
N LEU A 143 -25.01 -8.03 4.51
CA LEU A 143 -26.37 -7.59 4.20
C LEU A 143 -26.47 -6.84 2.85
N THR A 144 -25.36 -6.29 2.32
CA THR A 144 -25.36 -5.55 1.06
C THR A 144 -25.53 -6.52 -0.11
N PRO A 145 -26.58 -6.40 -0.96
CA PRO A 145 -26.75 -7.27 -2.11
C PRO A 145 -25.76 -6.90 -3.22
N ILE A 146 -24.75 -7.73 -3.42
CA ILE A 146 -23.79 -7.62 -4.52
C ILE A 146 -23.90 -8.88 -5.37
N GLN A 147 -24.15 -8.71 -6.67
CA GLN A 147 -24.20 -9.83 -7.59
C GLN A 147 -22.84 -10.50 -7.68
N ARG A 148 -22.87 -11.84 -7.67
CA ARG A 148 -21.66 -12.62 -7.87
C ARG A 148 -21.17 -12.42 -9.31
N GLU A 149 -19.88 -12.18 -9.45
CA GLU A 149 -19.23 -12.10 -10.75
C GLU A 149 -19.33 -13.44 -11.49
N LYS A 150 -19.52 -13.37 -12.81
CA LYS A 150 -19.40 -14.55 -13.67
C LYS A 150 -17.92 -14.82 -13.89
N VAL A 151 -17.45 -15.97 -13.45
CA VAL A 151 -16.10 -16.45 -13.76
C VAL A 151 -16.20 -17.12 -15.13
N GLU A 152 -15.70 -16.43 -16.17
CA GLU A 152 -15.64 -17.01 -17.52
C GLU A 152 -14.39 -17.87 -17.65
N GLY A 153 -14.56 -19.14 -17.96
CA GLY A 153 -13.48 -20.10 -18.21
C GLY A 153 -13.11 -20.99 -17.02
N GLU A 154 -12.11 -21.84 -17.25
CA GLU A 154 -11.56 -22.73 -16.23
C GLU A 154 -10.92 -21.93 -15.07
N THR A 155 -11.07 -22.44 -13.85
CA THR A 155 -10.42 -21.85 -12.67
C THR A 155 -8.91 -21.80 -12.89
N SER A 156 -8.36 -20.59 -12.94
CA SER A 156 -6.94 -20.40 -13.19
C SER A 156 -6.10 -21.12 -12.14
N SER A 157 -5.12 -21.89 -12.61
CA SER A 157 -4.12 -22.50 -11.74
C SER A 157 -3.02 -21.50 -11.37
N PHE A 158 -2.26 -21.80 -10.33
CA PHE A 158 -1.12 -20.96 -9.92
C PHE A 158 -0.13 -20.69 -11.09
N PRO A 159 0.29 -21.71 -11.90
CA PRO A 159 1.13 -21.47 -13.07
C PRO A 159 0.45 -20.61 -14.15
N ALA A 160 -0.87 -20.74 -14.34
CA ALA A 160 -1.60 -19.93 -15.30
C ALA A 160 -1.66 -18.46 -14.88
N THR A 161 -1.78 -18.18 -13.57
CA THR A 161 -1.71 -16.81 -13.03
C THR A 161 -0.32 -16.21 -13.27
N LEU A 162 0.76 -16.96 -13.02
CA LEU A 162 2.13 -16.49 -13.28
C LEU A 162 2.40 -16.27 -14.76
N LYS A 163 1.79 -17.05 -15.66
CA LYS A 163 1.91 -16.83 -17.12
C LYS A 163 1.38 -15.47 -17.57
N LEU A 164 0.52 -14.80 -16.81
CA LEU A 164 0.11 -13.42 -17.11
C LEU A 164 1.27 -12.43 -17.05
N LEU A 165 2.34 -12.71 -16.32
CA LEU A 165 3.58 -11.93 -16.36
C LEU A 165 4.30 -12.02 -17.72
N GLY A 166 3.95 -12.97 -18.58
CA GLY A 166 4.38 -13.00 -19.98
C GLY A 166 3.74 -11.92 -20.86
N ASP A 167 2.65 -11.29 -20.41
CA ASP A 167 2.09 -10.10 -21.06
C ASP A 167 2.93 -8.88 -20.65
N ASN A 168 3.61 -8.28 -21.62
CA ASN A 168 4.52 -7.14 -21.38
C ASN A 168 3.83 -5.98 -20.64
N LYS A 169 2.52 -5.77 -20.85
CA LYS A 169 1.78 -4.72 -20.18
C LYS A 169 1.53 -5.05 -18.71
N ILE A 170 1.16 -6.29 -18.41
CA ILE A 170 0.98 -6.76 -17.03
C ILE A 170 2.31 -6.76 -16.29
N LEU A 171 3.38 -7.23 -16.92
CA LEU A 171 4.73 -7.23 -16.35
C LEU A 171 5.19 -5.80 -16.02
N LEU A 172 5.00 -4.86 -16.95
CA LEU A 172 5.35 -3.46 -16.75
C LEU A 172 4.60 -2.86 -15.55
N LEU A 173 3.30 -3.15 -15.42
CA LEU A 173 2.47 -2.66 -14.32
C LEU A 173 2.80 -3.36 -12.99
N PHE A 174 3.17 -4.65 -13.03
CA PHE A 174 3.63 -5.39 -11.85
C PHE A 174 4.88 -4.74 -11.23
N PHE A 175 5.91 -4.49 -12.04
CA PHE A 175 7.08 -3.74 -11.57
C PHE A 175 6.74 -2.28 -11.22
N GLY A 176 5.71 -1.71 -11.84
CA GLY A 176 5.14 -0.41 -11.43
C GLY A 176 4.62 -0.43 -9.99
N ILE A 177 3.86 -1.46 -9.60
CA ILE A 177 3.42 -1.64 -8.21
C ILE A 177 4.62 -1.80 -7.27
N LEU A 178 5.59 -2.64 -7.65
CA LEU A 178 6.81 -2.84 -6.86
C LEU A 178 7.56 -1.53 -6.62
N CYS A 179 7.73 -0.73 -7.67
CA CYS A 179 8.42 0.56 -7.57
C CYS A 179 7.62 1.62 -6.79
N VAL A 180 6.27 1.68 -6.93
CA VAL A 180 5.49 2.67 -6.19
C VAL A 180 5.46 2.36 -4.69
N VAL A 181 5.38 1.08 -4.32
CA VAL A 181 5.43 0.67 -2.91
C VAL A 181 6.86 0.82 -2.36
N GLY A 182 7.87 0.49 -3.17
CA GLY A 182 9.28 0.71 -2.83
C GLY A 182 9.59 2.19 -2.59
N LEU A 183 9.06 3.10 -3.43
CA LEU A 183 9.15 4.54 -3.25
C LEU A 183 8.46 4.99 -1.96
N ASP A 184 7.26 4.52 -1.69
CA ASP A 184 6.47 4.90 -0.51
C ASP A 184 7.17 4.49 0.80
N VAL A 185 7.52 3.22 0.94
CA VAL A 185 8.24 2.69 2.12
C VAL A 185 9.66 3.26 2.20
N GLY A 186 10.31 3.39 1.06
CA GLY A 186 11.66 3.96 0.97
C GLY A 186 11.70 5.40 1.44
N MET A 187 10.77 6.26 1.03
CA MET A 187 10.71 7.65 1.48
C MET A 187 10.46 7.76 2.98
N ASN A 188 9.61 6.89 3.54
CA ASN A 188 9.38 6.85 4.99
C ASN A 188 10.66 6.48 5.77
N THR A 189 11.46 5.57 5.23
CA THR A 189 12.73 5.15 5.84
C THR A 189 13.83 6.19 5.64
N LEU A 190 13.88 6.81 4.46
CA LEU A 190 14.90 7.79 4.08
C LEU A 190 14.75 9.12 4.83
N THR A 191 13.53 9.63 4.95
CA THR A 191 13.30 11.00 5.41
C THR A 191 13.97 11.33 6.76
N PRO A 192 13.77 10.55 7.84
CA PRO A 192 14.44 10.83 9.11
C PRO A 192 15.97 10.68 9.01
N LYS A 193 16.47 9.70 8.28
CA LYS A 193 17.91 9.48 8.11
C LYS A 193 18.59 10.62 7.34
N LEU A 194 17.93 11.10 6.29
CA LEU A 194 18.42 12.22 5.50
C LEU A 194 18.45 13.54 6.30
N LEU A 195 17.44 13.75 7.14
CA LEU A 195 17.41 14.91 8.06
C LEU A 195 18.54 14.84 9.07
N LEU A 196 18.76 13.67 9.70
CA LEU A 196 19.86 13.48 10.65
C LEU A 196 21.23 13.68 10.01
N GLU A 197 21.41 13.26 8.75
CA GLU A 197 22.68 13.41 8.03
C GLU A 197 22.95 14.86 7.61
N ARG A 198 21.91 15.58 7.12
CA ARG A 198 22.11 16.85 6.40
C ARG A 198 21.71 18.11 7.17
N VAL A 199 21.08 17.95 8.35
CA VAL A 199 20.67 19.10 9.18
C VAL A 199 21.46 19.09 10.48
N PRO A 200 22.48 19.94 10.62
CA PRO A 200 23.28 20.00 11.82
C PRO A 200 22.44 20.32 13.06
N GLY A 201 22.62 19.57 14.15
CA GLY A 201 21.96 19.81 15.42
C GLY A 201 20.48 19.42 15.51
N ILE A 202 19.92 18.78 14.50
CA ILE A 202 18.55 18.25 14.59
C ILE A 202 18.49 17.07 15.58
N SER A 203 17.48 17.06 16.45
CA SER A 203 17.26 15.92 17.35
C SER A 203 16.64 14.74 16.58
N THR A 204 16.90 13.50 17.05
CA THR A 204 16.29 12.29 16.50
C THR A 204 14.77 12.36 16.49
N GLU A 205 14.18 12.95 17.54
CA GLU A 205 12.74 13.16 17.65
C GLU A 205 12.22 14.09 16.53
N SER A 206 12.87 15.24 16.34
CA SER A 206 12.52 16.21 15.29
C SER A 206 12.68 15.62 13.89
N ALA A 207 13.71 14.81 13.65
CA ALA A 207 13.89 14.11 12.39
C ALA A 207 12.79 13.07 12.14
N GLY A 208 12.32 12.39 13.19
CA GLY A 208 11.19 11.46 13.14
C GLY A 208 9.88 12.10 12.67
N TYR A 209 9.63 13.37 13.00
CA TYR A 209 8.47 14.13 12.48
C TYR A 209 8.49 14.30 10.96
N GLY A 210 9.61 14.11 10.29
CA GLY A 210 9.70 14.09 8.83
C GLY A 210 8.76 13.04 8.19
N THR A 211 8.63 11.87 8.82
CA THR A 211 7.69 10.84 8.40
C THR A 211 6.23 11.30 8.54
N SER A 212 5.90 12.04 9.58
CA SER A 212 4.55 12.61 9.78
C SER A 212 4.20 13.62 8.69
N TRP A 213 5.15 14.48 8.28
CA TRP A 213 4.96 15.38 7.14
C TRP A 213 4.74 14.64 5.83
N TYR A 214 5.48 13.55 5.60
CA TYR A 214 5.27 12.68 4.44
C TYR A 214 3.85 12.14 4.41
N PHE A 215 3.36 11.54 5.51
CA PHE A 215 2.01 10.98 5.58
C PHE A 215 0.91 12.04 5.48
N ALA A 216 1.10 13.24 6.06
CA ALA A 216 0.16 14.34 5.93
C ALA A 216 0.03 14.77 4.45
N ALA A 217 1.15 15.01 3.77
CA ALA A 217 1.15 15.37 2.35
C ALA A 217 0.55 14.26 1.47
N ARG A 218 0.86 13.01 1.76
CA ARG A 218 0.29 11.84 1.07
C ARG A 218 -1.24 11.75 1.25
N THR A 219 -1.74 11.99 2.46
CA THR A 219 -3.18 11.98 2.74
C THR A 219 -3.90 13.06 1.97
N ILE A 220 -3.37 14.30 1.98
CA ILE A 220 -3.92 15.41 1.18
C ILE A 220 -3.85 15.06 -0.32
N GLY A 221 -2.74 14.48 -0.77
CA GLY A 221 -2.56 14.08 -2.16
C GLY A 221 -3.55 13.01 -2.62
N THR A 222 -3.86 12.00 -1.79
CA THR A 222 -4.87 10.99 -2.12
C THR A 222 -6.27 11.57 -2.17
N PHE A 223 -6.58 12.49 -1.25
CA PHE A 223 -7.85 13.21 -1.28
C PHE A 223 -8.02 14.02 -2.58
N CYS A 224 -7.05 14.88 -2.89
CA CYS A 224 -7.06 15.65 -4.14
C CYS A 224 -7.07 14.73 -5.37
N GLY A 225 -6.29 13.65 -5.35
CA GLY A 225 -6.19 12.68 -6.43
C GLY A 225 -7.52 11.99 -6.74
N ALA A 226 -8.32 11.66 -5.73
CA ALA A 226 -9.64 11.07 -5.93
C ALA A 226 -10.57 11.98 -6.77
N PHE A 227 -10.57 13.28 -6.49
CA PHE A 227 -11.35 14.25 -7.26
C PHE A 227 -10.75 14.52 -8.65
N LEU A 228 -9.45 14.65 -8.74
CA LEU A 228 -8.76 14.92 -10.00
C LEU A 228 -8.90 13.74 -10.98
N LEU A 229 -8.80 12.50 -10.52
CA LEU A 229 -8.94 11.30 -11.34
C LEU A 229 -10.39 11.05 -11.80
N ALA A 230 -11.38 11.64 -11.14
CA ALA A 230 -12.75 11.64 -11.64
C ALA A 230 -12.92 12.49 -12.90
N LYS A 231 -12.07 13.52 -13.08
CA LYS A 231 -12.16 14.51 -14.16
C LYS A 231 -11.05 14.37 -15.21
N LEU A 232 -9.85 13.99 -14.80
CA LEU A 232 -8.67 13.91 -15.66
C LEU A 232 -8.48 12.49 -16.22
N SER A 233 -7.68 12.37 -17.29
CA SER A 233 -7.24 11.07 -17.76
C SER A 233 -6.21 10.46 -16.81
N GLU A 234 -6.36 9.18 -16.48
CA GLU A 234 -5.43 8.42 -15.63
C GLU A 234 -3.96 8.59 -16.07
N ARG A 235 -3.72 8.54 -17.38
CA ARG A 235 -2.38 8.72 -17.94
C ARG A 235 -1.82 10.11 -17.77
N GLY A 236 -2.62 11.13 -18.05
CA GLY A 236 -2.20 12.53 -17.89
C GLY A 236 -1.83 12.78 -16.44
N TYR A 237 -2.69 12.34 -15.53
CA TYR A 237 -2.46 12.43 -14.10
C TYR A 237 -1.17 11.70 -13.70
N PHE A 238 -1.00 10.42 -14.10
CA PHE A 238 0.18 9.62 -13.81
C PHE A 238 1.46 10.30 -14.30
N ARG A 239 1.50 10.70 -15.54
CA ARG A 239 2.68 11.35 -16.16
C ARG A 239 3.07 12.64 -15.45
N ILE A 240 2.13 13.55 -15.25
CA ILE A 240 2.39 14.84 -14.60
C ILE A 240 2.93 14.64 -13.21
N ASN A 241 2.30 13.79 -12.41
CA ASN A 241 2.73 13.53 -11.04
C ASN A 241 4.11 12.86 -10.98
N MET A 242 4.44 11.95 -11.91
CA MET A 242 5.78 11.35 -11.95
C MET A 242 6.86 12.30 -12.43
N ILE A 243 6.54 13.26 -13.30
CA ILE A 243 7.48 14.33 -13.65
C ILE A 243 7.75 15.21 -12.43
N ILE A 244 6.71 15.63 -11.71
CA ILE A 244 6.85 16.43 -10.48
C ILE A 244 7.67 15.68 -9.45
N ALA A 245 7.37 14.39 -9.20
CA ALA A 245 8.11 13.56 -8.27
C ALA A 245 9.58 13.42 -8.67
N MET A 246 9.89 13.22 -9.96
CA MET A 246 11.25 13.09 -10.45
C MET A 246 12.06 14.38 -10.24
N ILE A 247 11.47 15.53 -10.56
CA ILE A 247 12.12 16.84 -10.33
C ILE A 247 12.40 17.02 -8.83
N ALA A 248 11.43 16.68 -7.96
CA ALA A 248 11.60 16.78 -6.53
C ALA A 248 12.67 15.81 -5.98
N VAL A 249 12.74 14.57 -6.49
CA VAL A 249 13.78 13.60 -6.13
C VAL A 249 15.17 14.09 -6.56
N CYS A 250 15.28 14.63 -7.78
CA CYS A 250 16.54 15.26 -8.23
C CYS A 250 16.92 16.44 -7.34
N GLY A 251 15.95 17.27 -6.94
CA GLY A 251 16.16 18.35 -5.99
C GLY A 251 16.61 17.85 -4.61
N LEU A 252 16.08 16.72 -4.16
CA LEU A 252 16.42 16.10 -2.88
C LEU A 252 17.89 15.66 -2.82
N TRP A 253 18.51 15.34 -3.95
CA TRP A 253 19.93 15.04 -4.04
C TRP A 253 20.81 16.21 -3.56
N PHE A 254 20.42 17.43 -3.90
CA PHE A 254 21.17 18.67 -3.57
C PHE A 254 20.65 19.38 -2.33
N ALA A 255 19.49 18.96 -1.81
CA ALA A 255 18.85 19.68 -0.71
C ALA A 255 19.68 19.62 0.57
N THR A 256 19.90 20.79 1.17
CA THR A 256 20.50 20.99 2.48
C THR A 256 19.53 21.84 3.32
N GLY A 257 19.47 21.53 4.61
CA GLY A 257 18.55 22.22 5.52
C GLY A 257 17.15 21.62 5.59
N GLN A 258 16.56 21.72 6.78
CA GLN A 258 15.30 21.04 7.15
C GLN A 258 14.13 21.44 6.26
N ALA A 259 13.93 22.74 6.03
CA ALA A 259 12.78 23.24 5.26
C ALA A 259 12.81 22.75 3.80
N ALA A 260 13.99 22.78 3.14
CA ALA A 260 14.14 22.34 1.77
C ALA A 260 13.87 20.83 1.64
N ILE A 261 14.44 20.01 2.53
CA ILE A 261 14.23 18.56 2.54
C ILE A 261 12.75 18.23 2.76
N LEU A 262 12.12 18.81 3.78
CA LEU A 262 10.70 18.54 4.09
C LEU A 262 9.76 18.98 2.96
N THR A 263 10.03 20.14 2.33
CA THR A 263 9.23 20.61 1.19
C THR A 263 9.29 19.61 0.03
N LEU A 264 10.49 19.15 -0.34
CA LEU A 264 10.66 18.18 -1.43
C LEU A 264 10.05 16.81 -1.08
N VAL A 265 10.20 16.36 0.17
CA VAL A 265 9.55 15.15 0.67
C VAL A 265 8.04 15.24 0.57
N CYS A 266 7.44 16.37 0.96
CA CYS A 266 6.00 16.60 0.83
C CYS A 266 5.55 16.61 -0.64
N ILE A 267 6.31 17.21 -1.55
CA ILE A 267 6.01 17.20 -2.99
C ILE A 267 6.04 15.77 -3.54
N ILE A 268 7.05 14.97 -3.19
CA ILE A 268 7.15 13.57 -3.60
C ILE A 268 5.97 12.76 -3.06
N ALA A 269 5.64 12.92 -1.77
CA ALA A 269 4.54 12.24 -1.13
C ALA A 269 3.19 12.57 -1.78
N PHE A 270 2.93 13.85 -2.04
CA PHE A 270 1.73 14.31 -2.71
C PHE A 270 1.62 13.74 -4.13
N ALA A 271 2.68 13.85 -4.92
CA ALA A 271 2.70 13.37 -6.31
C ALA A 271 2.56 11.84 -6.41
N ALA A 272 3.19 11.09 -5.51
CA ALA A 272 3.14 9.62 -5.52
C ALA A 272 1.86 9.03 -4.91
N SER A 273 1.09 9.82 -4.17
CA SER A 273 0.00 9.38 -3.29
C SER A 273 -1.06 8.49 -3.95
N SER A 274 -1.46 8.79 -5.18
CA SER A 274 -2.53 8.07 -5.91
C SER A 274 -2.00 7.10 -6.97
N ILE A 275 -0.69 7.02 -7.15
CA ILE A 275 -0.09 6.27 -8.27
C ILE A 275 -0.31 4.77 -8.13
N PHE A 276 -0.31 4.25 -6.90
CA PHE A 276 -0.70 2.85 -6.65
C PHE A 276 -2.08 2.54 -7.24
N ALA A 277 -3.09 3.36 -6.94
CA ALA A 277 -4.46 3.17 -7.42
C ALA A 277 -4.54 3.28 -8.95
N VAL A 278 -3.78 4.20 -9.55
CA VAL A 278 -3.72 4.38 -11.01
C VAL A 278 -3.11 3.15 -11.68
N VAL A 279 -1.93 2.69 -11.24
CA VAL A 279 -1.24 1.53 -11.81
C VAL A 279 -2.08 0.27 -11.64
N TYR A 280 -2.68 0.10 -10.46
CA TYR A 280 -3.56 -1.02 -10.16
C TYR A 280 -4.81 -1.02 -11.04
N SER A 281 -5.49 0.12 -11.16
CA SER A 281 -6.65 0.29 -12.04
C SER A 281 -6.32 -0.05 -13.49
N MET A 282 -5.20 0.45 -13.99
CA MET A 282 -4.73 0.18 -15.35
C MET A 282 -4.43 -1.31 -15.57
N ALA A 283 -3.95 -2.02 -14.54
CA ALA A 283 -3.70 -3.45 -14.62
C ALA A 283 -5.01 -4.24 -14.74
N ILE A 284 -5.99 -3.97 -13.87
CA ILE A 284 -7.31 -4.65 -13.92
C ILE A 284 -8.02 -4.34 -15.25
N GLN A 285 -8.00 -3.08 -15.70
CA GLN A 285 -8.63 -2.66 -16.96
C GLN A 285 -7.94 -3.24 -18.21
N ALA A 286 -6.68 -3.69 -18.11
CA ALA A 286 -5.98 -4.33 -19.22
C ALA A 286 -6.59 -5.67 -19.62
N ARG A 287 -7.06 -6.45 -18.65
CA ARG A 287 -7.68 -7.77 -18.81
C ARG A 287 -8.79 -7.97 -17.76
N PRO A 288 -9.97 -7.36 -17.94
CA PRO A 288 -11.06 -7.42 -16.95
C PRO A 288 -11.52 -8.85 -16.64
N GLU A 289 -11.43 -9.73 -17.63
CA GLU A 289 -11.76 -11.16 -17.51
C GLU A 289 -10.82 -11.93 -16.58
N LYS A 290 -9.63 -11.41 -16.32
CA LYS A 290 -8.60 -11.96 -15.42
C LYS A 290 -8.34 -11.06 -14.19
N ALA A 291 -9.32 -10.25 -13.80
CA ALA A 291 -9.17 -9.26 -12.74
C ALA A 291 -8.74 -9.86 -11.40
N ASN A 292 -9.19 -11.07 -11.08
CA ASN A 292 -8.84 -11.76 -9.83
C ASN A 292 -7.35 -12.14 -9.82
N GLU A 293 -6.87 -12.78 -10.89
CA GLU A 293 -5.48 -13.21 -11.05
C GLU A 293 -4.52 -12.01 -11.10
N ILE A 294 -4.91 -10.97 -11.86
CA ILE A 294 -4.14 -9.72 -11.93
C ILE A 294 -4.08 -9.05 -10.56
N SER A 295 -5.19 -9.04 -9.81
CA SER A 295 -5.18 -8.52 -8.44
C SER A 295 -4.17 -9.26 -7.57
N GLY A 296 -4.18 -10.59 -7.59
CA GLY A 296 -3.21 -11.40 -6.85
C GLY A 296 -1.76 -11.05 -7.22
N LEU A 297 -1.47 -10.94 -8.52
CA LEU A 297 -0.14 -10.54 -8.99
C LEU A 297 0.25 -9.13 -8.56
N MET A 298 -0.64 -8.15 -8.72
CA MET A 298 -0.36 -6.75 -8.34
C MET A 298 -0.09 -6.63 -6.84
N ILE A 299 -0.85 -7.35 -6.01
CA ILE A 299 -0.64 -7.31 -4.56
C ILE A 299 0.64 -8.07 -4.15
N THR A 300 1.06 -9.10 -4.89
CA THR A 300 2.40 -9.68 -4.69
C THR A 300 3.50 -8.63 -4.90
N GLY A 301 3.32 -7.68 -5.83
CA GLY A 301 4.23 -6.55 -6.04
C GLY A 301 4.39 -5.60 -4.84
N VAL A 302 3.48 -5.66 -3.84
CA VAL A 302 3.63 -4.91 -2.57
C VAL A 302 4.89 -5.34 -1.81
N ALA A 303 5.46 -6.52 -2.12
CA ALA A 303 6.78 -6.93 -1.66
C ALA A 303 7.91 -5.93 -1.98
N GLY A 304 7.70 -4.99 -2.93
CA GLY A 304 8.61 -3.86 -3.16
C GLY A 304 8.93 -3.06 -1.90
N GLY A 305 7.98 -2.97 -0.95
CA GLY A 305 8.19 -2.36 0.36
C GLY A 305 9.19 -3.12 1.26
N ALA A 306 9.35 -4.41 1.07
CA ALA A 306 10.36 -5.21 1.76
C ALA A 306 11.71 -5.20 1.04
N ILE A 307 11.73 -4.96 -0.28
CA ILE A 307 12.94 -5.00 -1.12
C ILE A 307 13.67 -3.65 -1.12
N ALA A 308 12.94 -2.54 -1.22
CA ALA A 308 13.56 -1.21 -1.40
C ALA A 308 14.44 -0.79 -0.21
N PRO A 309 14.03 -0.89 1.08
CA PRO A 309 14.86 -0.43 2.19
C PRO A 309 16.22 -1.14 2.30
N PRO A 310 16.35 -2.47 2.16
CA PRO A 310 17.65 -3.14 2.11
C PRO A 310 18.53 -2.65 0.96
N LEU A 311 17.98 -2.49 -0.24
CA LEU A 311 18.73 -1.95 -1.40
C LEU A 311 19.21 -0.52 -1.15
N MET A 312 18.38 0.31 -0.49
CA MET A 312 18.74 1.65 -0.08
C MET A 312 19.90 1.63 0.92
N GLY A 313 19.88 0.72 1.89
CA GLY A 313 20.97 0.54 2.84
C GLY A 313 22.28 0.19 2.15
N ILE A 314 22.27 -0.85 1.29
CA ILE A 314 23.45 -1.28 0.53
C ILE A 314 24.01 -0.12 -0.33
N CYS A 315 23.13 0.63 -0.99
CA CYS A 315 23.55 1.74 -1.83
C CYS A 315 24.06 2.92 -1.01
N ALA A 316 23.47 3.18 0.15
CA ALA A 316 23.95 4.21 1.09
C ALA A 316 25.35 3.90 1.62
N ASP A 317 25.61 2.63 1.98
CA ASP A 317 26.92 2.17 2.43
C ASP A 317 27.97 2.30 1.30
N ALA A 318 27.59 1.95 0.07
CA ALA A 318 28.48 2.02 -1.09
C ALA A 318 28.84 3.48 -1.50
N VAL A 319 27.91 4.40 -1.31
CA VAL A 319 28.09 5.85 -1.65
C VAL A 319 28.69 6.62 -0.47
N GLY A 320 28.63 6.05 0.75
CA GLY A 320 29.10 6.70 1.97
C GLY A 320 28.13 7.76 2.54
N GLY A 321 26.81 7.59 2.30
CA GLY A 321 25.78 8.49 2.83
C GLY A 321 24.39 8.24 2.23
N GLN A 322 23.38 8.94 2.76
CA GLN A 322 21.96 8.78 2.34
C GLN A 322 21.69 9.17 0.86
N GLY A 323 22.66 9.81 0.20
CA GLY A 323 22.62 9.96 -1.26
C GLY A 323 22.39 8.64 -2.00
N GLY A 324 23.01 7.53 -1.53
CA GLY A 324 22.75 6.19 -2.08
C GLY A 324 21.28 5.78 -1.99
N SER A 325 20.62 6.08 -0.89
CA SER A 325 19.17 5.84 -0.74
C SER A 325 18.35 6.66 -1.72
N VAL A 326 18.74 7.93 -1.96
CA VAL A 326 18.07 8.80 -2.96
C VAL A 326 18.17 8.22 -4.38
N ILE A 327 19.30 7.56 -4.73
CA ILE A 327 19.46 6.88 -6.03
C ILE A 327 18.40 5.80 -6.22
N ILE A 328 18.16 4.96 -5.22
CA ILE A 328 17.14 3.89 -5.33
C ILE A 328 15.74 4.50 -5.51
N ILE A 329 15.42 5.58 -4.78
CA ILE A 329 14.16 6.32 -4.95
C ILE A 329 14.07 6.92 -6.36
N ALA A 330 15.16 7.46 -6.90
CA ALA A 330 15.21 8.00 -8.26
C ALA A 330 14.98 6.89 -9.31
N ILE A 331 15.56 5.71 -9.14
CA ILE A 331 15.36 4.55 -10.02
C ILE A 331 13.88 4.12 -10.00
N CYS A 332 13.27 4.00 -8.83
CA CYS A 332 11.83 3.68 -8.73
C CYS A 332 10.96 4.73 -9.41
N THR A 333 11.26 6.01 -9.20
CA THR A 333 10.52 7.12 -9.82
C THR A 333 10.71 7.16 -11.33
N ALA A 334 11.93 6.91 -11.82
CA ALA A 334 12.25 6.84 -13.26
C ALA A 334 11.49 5.68 -13.92
N TYR A 335 11.45 4.53 -13.28
CA TYR A 335 10.66 3.39 -13.77
C TYR A 335 9.18 3.73 -13.88
N LEU A 336 8.60 4.35 -12.84
CA LEU A 336 7.20 4.79 -12.86
C LEU A 336 6.94 5.83 -13.97
N LEU A 337 7.86 6.76 -14.19
CA LEU A 337 7.77 7.72 -15.28
C LEU A 337 7.80 7.01 -16.64
N PHE A 338 8.71 6.04 -16.82
CA PHE A 338 8.76 5.20 -18.02
C PHE A 338 7.43 4.45 -18.23
N CYS A 339 6.85 3.83 -17.18
CA CYS A 339 5.54 3.19 -17.24
C CYS A 339 4.46 4.14 -17.75
N SER A 340 4.47 5.41 -17.32
CA SER A 340 3.46 6.39 -17.73
C SER A 340 3.46 6.68 -19.24
N TYR A 341 4.59 6.48 -19.91
CA TYR A 341 4.74 6.59 -21.37
C TYR A 341 4.50 5.27 -22.09
N GLY A 342 4.98 4.14 -21.53
CA GLY A 342 5.00 2.82 -22.19
C GLY A 342 3.63 2.18 -22.36
N ILE A 343 2.63 2.58 -21.57
CA ILE A 343 1.31 1.97 -21.61
C ILE A 343 0.46 2.62 -22.71
N LYS A 344 0.31 1.98 -23.86
CA LYS A 344 -0.71 2.36 -24.86
C LYS A 344 -2.08 1.85 -24.38
N VAL A 345 -3.02 2.72 -24.03
CA VAL A 345 -4.44 2.33 -23.84
C VAL A 345 -5.04 2.12 -25.23
N ALA A 346 -5.74 1.02 -25.44
CA ALA A 346 -6.57 0.88 -26.62
C ALA A 346 -7.49 2.10 -26.72
N LYS A 347 -7.46 2.82 -27.83
CA LYS A 347 -8.46 3.84 -28.13
C LYS A 347 -9.81 3.12 -28.15
N LYS A 348 -10.73 3.49 -27.26
CA LYS A 348 -12.16 3.21 -27.45
C LYS A 348 -12.67 4.06 -28.58
#